data_490aec854cfff0b5992a12d285eddf75
#
_entry.id   490aec854cfff0b5992a12d285eddf75
#
_cell.length_a   1.000
_cell.length_b   1.000
_cell.length_c   1.000
_cell.angle_alpha   90.00
_cell.angle_beta   90.00
_cell.angle_gamma   90.00
#
_symmetry.space_group_name_H-M   'P 1'
#
loop_
_entity.id
_entity.type
_entity.pdbx_description
1 polymer ?
#
loop_
_entity_poly.entity_id
_entity_poly.type
_entity_poly.pdbx_seq_one_letter_code
_entity_poly.pdbx_strand_id
1 'polypeptide(L)'
;MRRLIGILGVIGLLSFWTLAGEIEVITIRAWTVGPDTPAYFRAENLVLAGERLNKILEDVGANVRVKVEADFWTESWDSYRKRNILAFTEGDPAVVPDIVCSSHLDAPVWAQAGWIIPLDDYIQRYWDWTYADFFPHLWNSVTWNGKIWGIPQDIEVRMVWYRKDHLRALGWSEEEITKFPQRVAAGEVMLDDLARIAKQMQDAGLVEYGIIHRPTAGPDFFQFVVAYGGEYYDPVTGKLVLDRTAVLEVLKFFYRLVHEYRVTPAGMTGWPWPSVHRAIALDGTAGFQITGGMWNWAEWQRDFKIPEEQLWETIGWCLIPAGSPAGAPNQFGHPLCYMVTSVSRHKELAFLIITLASSVDLNTNHSLTGAKLAIRESQTAYRRFKEARFLAEASKLLPYQRFLPPHPKTGFYTTVLYEAIGGVEAGALTPEAALEVMIQRLKAELGEDIIIR
;
A
#
# COMPACT_ATOMS: atom_id res chain seq x y z
N MET A 1 7.49 34.36 -10.26
CA MET A 1 7.45 34.50 -11.73
C MET A 1 7.63 33.15 -12.46
N ARG A 2 8.62 32.30 -12.16
CA ARG A 2 8.76 30.96 -12.80
C ARG A 2 7.59 29.98 -12.54
N ARG A 3 6.88 30.10 -11.40
CA ARG A 3 5.73 29.24 -11.06
C ARG A 3 4.48 29.46 -11.92
N LEU A 4 4.32 30.62 -12.53
CA LEU A 4 3.22 30.92 -13.47
C LEU A 4 3.48 30.40 -14.89
N ILE A 5 4.73 30.19 -15.29
CA ILE A 5 5.08 29.86 -16.68
C ILE A 5 4.66 28.45 -17.09
N GLY A 6 4.69 27.46 -16.15
CA GLY A 6 4.22 26.10 -16.44
C GLY A 6 2.69 26.02 -16.65
N ILE A 7 1.94 26.76 -15.86
CA ILE A 7 0.47 26.86 -15.98
C ILE A 7 0.10 27.66 -17.23
N LEU A 8 0.85 28.72 -17.56
CA LEU A 8 0.66 29.52 -18.77
C LEU A 8 0.91 28.74 -20.07
N GLY A 9 1.78 27.74 -20.06
CA GLY A 9 2.00 26.84 -21.20
C GLY A 9 0.76 25.98 -21.53
N VAL A 10 0.06 25.48 -20.50
CA VAL A 10 -1.20 24.71 -20.67
C VAL A 10 -2.34 25.64 -21.03
N ILE A 11 -2.40 26.81 -20.43
CA ILE A 11 -3.39 27.85 -20.75
C ILE A 11 -3.20 28.36 -22.18
N GLY A 12 -1.96 28.45 -22.66
CA GLY A 12 -1.65 28.79 -24.06
C GLY A 12 -2.21 27.80 -25.07
N LEU A 13 -2.30 26.51 -24.73
CA LEU A 13 -2.96 25.48 -25.56
C LEU A 13 -4.50 25.56 -25.49
N LEU A 14 -5.07 26.06 -24.39
CA LEU A 14 -6.51 26.24 -24.19
C LEU A 14 -7.01 27.62 -24.68
N SER A 15 -6.12 28.61 -24.82
CA SER A 15 -6.49 30.00 -25.12
C SER A 15 -6.63 30.32 -26.60
N PHE A 16 -6.48 29.38 -27.52
CA PHE A 16 -6.52 29.69 -28.96
C PHE A 16 -7.91 29.90 -29.57
N TRP A 17 -8.99 29.73 -28.84
CA TRP A 17 -10.36 29.87 -29.42
C TRP A 17 -11.37 30.40 -28.42
N THR A 18 -11.32 31.71 -28.06
CA THR A 18 -12.59 32.40 -27.77
C THR A 18 -12.40 33.93 -27.77
N LEU A 19 -12.88 34.58 -28.77
CA LEU A 19 -13.39 35.97 -28.75
C LEU A 19 -14.62 35.95 -27.82
N ALA A 20 -14.66 36.80 -26.77
CA ALA A 20 -15.78 37.08 -25.85
C ALA A 20 -16.92 36.06 -25.93
N GLY A 21 -16.76 34.89 -25.36
CA GLY A 21 -17.64 33.76 -25.49
C GLY A 21 -18.04 33.16 -24.15
N GLU A 22 -19.03 32.28 -24.17
CA GLU A 22 -19.50 31.50 -23.03
C GLU A 22 -18.36 30.71 -22.37
N ILE A 23 -18.43 30.56 -21.04
CA ILE A 23 -17.48 29.72 -20.29
C ILE A 23 -17.68 28.27 -20.69
N GLU A 24 -16.66 27.64 -21.24
CA GLU A 24 -16.66 26.21 -21.51
C GLU A 24 -16.42 25.43 -20.23
N VAL A 25 -17.27 24.44 -19.93
CA VAL A 25 -17.10 23.54 -18.77
C VAL A 25 -16.63 22.18 -19.26
N ILE A 26 -15.41 21.80 -18.89
CA ILE A 26 -14.84 20.49 -19.18
C ILE A 26 -15.04 19.58 -17.95
N THR A 27 -15.70 18.45 -18.14
CA THR A 27 -15.88 17.44 -17.08
C THR A 27 -14.73 16.44 -17.12
N ILE A 28 -14.05 16.27 -15.99
CA ILE A 28 -13.04 15.24 -15.75
C ILE A 28 -13.63 14.22 -14.79
N ARG A 29 -13.71 12.97 -15.23
CA ARG A 29 -14.23 11.87 -14.41
C ARG A 29 -13.09 11.09 -13.79
N ALA A 30 -13.27 10.71 -12.53
CA ALA A 30 -12.30 9.92 -11.80
C ALA A 30 -12.96 8.76 -11.07
N TRP A 31 -12.34 7.58 -11.14
CA TRP A 31 -12.71 6.44 -10.31
C TRP A 31 -11.61 6.16 -9.30
N THR A 32 -12.00 6.07 -8.05
CA THR A 32 -11.10 5.79 -6.94
C THR A 32 -11.67 4.69 -6.06
N VAL A 33 -10.83 4.11 -5.23
CA VAL A 33 -11.19 2.94 -4.43
C VAL A 33 -10.71 3.08 -3.00
N GLY A 34 -11.50 2.50 -2.12
CA GLY A 34 -11.17 2.20 -0.74
C GLY A 34 -12.35 1.51 -0.09
N PRO A 35 -12.27 0.22 0.25
CA PRO A 35 -13.27 -0.43 1.08
C PRO A 35 -13.35 0.21 2.48
N ASP A 36 -12.30 0.92 2.87
CA ASP A 36 -12.19 1.71 4.07
C ASP A 36 -12.67 3.15 3.83
N THR A 37 -13.68 3.60 4.55
CA THR A 37 -14.21 4.97 4.46
C THR A 37 -13.15 6.07 4.71
N PRO A 38 -12.11 5.90 5.57
CA PRO A 38 -11.07 6.91 5.75
C PRO A 38 -10.26 7.22 4.49
N ALA A 39 -10.33 6.39 3.45
CA ALA A 39 -9.61 6.60 2.19
C ALA A 39 -10.34 7.52 1.18
N TYR A 40 -11.51 8.08 1.53
CA TYR A 40 -12.34 8.89 0.61
C TYR A 40 -11.62 10.12 0.02
N PHE A 41 -10.57 10.62 0.67
CA PHE A 41 -9.74 11.70 0.12
C PHE A 41 -8.98 11.32 -1.15
N ARG A 42 -8.98 10.06 -1.55
CA ARG A 42 -8.54 9.66 -2.90
C ARG A 42 -9.43 10.29 -3.99
N ALA A 43 -10.71 10.46 -3.73
CA ALA A 43 -11.64 11.15 -4.61
C ALA A 43 -11.71 12.66 -4.30
N GLU A 44 -11.90 13.01 -3.03
CA GLU A 44 -12.13 14.38 -2.58
C GLU A 44 -10.98 15.31 -2.94
N ASN A 45 -9.72 14.85 -2.84
CA ASN A 45 -8.57 15.67 -3.22
C ASN A 45 -8.55 16.01 -4.72
N LEU A 46 -9.12 15.16 -5.59
CA LEU A 46 -9.27 15.47 -7.01
C LEU A 46 -10.33 16.56 -7.23
N VAL A 47 -11.44 16.51 -6.49
CA VAL A 47 -12.49 17.54 -6.53
C VAL A 47 -11.92 18.88 -6.06
N LEU A 48 -11.27 18.91 -4.89
CA LEU A 48 -10.61 20.10 -4.35
C LEU A 48 -9.52 20.65 -5.29
N ALA A 49 -8.80 19.78 -5.98
CA ALA A 49 -7.83 20.16 -6.99
C ALA A 49 -8.50 20.85 -8.20
N GLY A 50 -9.65 20.35 -8.65
CA GLY A 50 -10.46 20.97 -9.69
C GLY A 50 -10.96 22.36 -9.29
N GLU A 51 -11.43 22.52 -8.06
CA GLU A 51 -11.83 23.84 -7.52
C GLU A 51 -10.65 24.81 -7.47
N ARG A 52 -9.49 24.34 -7.03
CA ARG A 52 -8.24 25.13 -7.02
C ARG A 52 -7.82 25.54 -8.42
N LEU A 53 -7.93 24.63 -9.39
CA LEU A 53 -7.64 24.92 -10.80
C LEU A 53 -8.59 25.99 -11.33
N ASN A 54 -9.89 25.94 -11.00
CA ASN A 54 -10.86 26.94 -11.43
C ASN A 54 -10.54 28.34 -10.92
N LYS A 55 -10.05 28.50 -9.70
CA LYS A 55 -9.58 29.79 -9.18
C LYS A 55 -8.39 30.32 -9.98
N ILE A 56 -7.44 29.44 -10.31
CA ILE A 56 -6.28 29.82 -11.15
C ILE A 56 -6.74 30.24 -12.56
N LEU A 57 -7.67 29.49 -13.16
CA LEU A 57 -8.22 29.81 -14.49
C LEU A 57 -8.97 31.14 -14.49
N GLU A 58 -9.70 31.45 -13.42
CA GLU A 58 -10.39 32.72 -13.23
C GLU A 58 -9.41 33.89 -13.10
N ASP A 59 -8.40 33.75 -12.24
CA ASP A 59 -7.37 34.76 -11.98
C ASP A 59 -6.59 35.16 -13.27
N VAL A 60 -6.44 34.23 -14.22
CA VAL A 60 -5.80 34.49 -15.50
C VAL A 60 -6.78 34.85 -16.62
N GLY A 61 -8.07 34.96 -16.32
CA GLY A 61 -9.11 35.35 -17.28
C GLY A 61 -9.43 34.27 -18.33
N ALA A 62 -9.20 32.97 -18.03
CA ALA A 62 -9.51 31.89 -18.95
C ALA A 62 -11.02 31.64 -19.02
N ASN A 63 -11.55 31.41 -20.23
CA ASN A 63 -12.96 31.07 -20.47
C ASN A 63 -13.24 29.57 -20.37
N VAL A 64 -12.48 28.86 -19.54
CA VAL A 64 -12.64 27.43 -19.28
C VAL A 64 -12.82 27.22 -17.79
N ARG A 65 -13.69 26.29 -17.43
CA ARG A 65 -13.83 25.76 -16.06
C ARG A 65 -13.76 24.25 -16.11
N VAL A 66 -13.33 23.65 -15.02
CA VAL A 66 -13.23 22.20 -14.90
C VAL A 66 -14.21 21.73 -13.83
N LYS A 67 -15.03 20.75 -14.16
CA LYS A 67 -15.87 20.02 -13.22
C LYS A 67 -15.23 18.65 -12.98
N VAL A 68 -14.86 18.34 -11.75
CA VAL A 68 -14.34 17.00 -11.41
C VAL A 68 -15.48 16.17 -10.81
N GLU A 69 -15.76 15.03 -11.44
CA GLU A 69 -16.69 14.03 -10.95
C GLU A 69 -15.89 12.80 -10.49
N ALA A 70 -15.63 12.72 -9.20
CA ALA A 70 -14.85 11.65 -8.60
C ALA A 70 -15.75 10.66 -7.86
N ASP A 71 -15.71 9.40 -8.27
CA ASP A 71 -16.41 8.28 -7.64
C ASP A 71 -15.48 7.56 -6.68
N PHE A 72 -15.95 7.28 -5.46
CA PHE A 72 -15.23 6.54 -4.45
C PHE A 72 -15.89 5.19 -4.20
N TRP A 73 -15.27 4.11 -4.69
CA TRP A 73 -15.78 2.75 -4.59
C TRP A 73 -15.51 2.16 -3.21
N THR A 74 -16.57 1.81 -2.49
CA THR A 74 -16.52 1.31 -1.10
C THR A 74 -16.70 -0.19 -0.95
N GLU A 75 -16.96 -0.91 -2.05
CA GLU A 75 -17.06 -2.36 -2.06
C GLU A 75 -15.66 -3.01 -2.04
N SER A 76 -15.57 -4.29 -2.41
CA SER A 76 -14.31 -5.01 -2.44
C SER A 76 -13.36 -4.53 -3.54
N TRP A 77 -12.06 -4.74 -3.33
CA TRP A 77 -11.03 -4.52 -4.35
C TRP A 77 -11.28 -5.33 -5.63
N ASP A 78 -11.81 -6.55 -5.50
CA ASP A 78 -12.10 -7.40 -6.65
C ASP A 78 -13.25 -6.86 -7.49
N SER A 79 -14.32 -6.33 -6.87
CA SER A 79 -15.41 -5.70 -7.59
C SER A 79 -14.96 -4.44 -8.32
N TYR A 80 -14.10 -3.64 -7.68
CA TYR A 80 -13.49 -2.47 -8.31
C TYR A 80 -12.64 -2.82 -9.53
N ARG A 81 -11.74 -3.80 -9.42
CA ARG A 81 -10.92 -4.26 -10.55
C ARG A 81 -11.76 -4.80 -11.68
N LYS A 82 -12.79 -5.59 -11.40
CA LYS A 82 -13.72 -6.10 -12.40
C LYS A 82 -14.44 -4.97 -13.13
N ARG A 83 -14.93 -3.97 -12.41
CA ARG A 83 -15.53 -2.76 -12.98
C ARG A 83 -14.57 -2.07 -13.96
N ASN A 84 -13.32 -1.82 -13.54
CA ASN A 84 -12.32 -1.17 -14.38
C ASN A 84 -12.02 -2.00 -15.64
N ILE A 85 -11.76 -3.31 -15.48
CA ILE A 85 -11.45 -4.20 -16.61
C ILE A 85 -12.57 -4.24 -17.63
N LEU A 86 -13.83 -4.31 -17.18
CA LEU A 86 -14.99 -4.29 -18.08
C LEU A 86 -15.05 -3.00 -18.87
N ALA A 87 -14.98 -1.84 -18.19
CA ALA A 87 -15.03 -0.55 -18.85
C ALA A 87 -13.84 -0.32 -19.81
N PHE A 88 -12.64 -0.69 -19.40
CA PHE A 88 -11.42 -0.56 -20.23
C PHE A 88 -11.48 -1.47 -21.46
N THR A 89 -12.04 -2.67 -21.33
CA THR A 89 -12.19 -3.59 -22.46
C THR A 89 -13.21 -3.08 -23.47
N GLU A 90 -14.28 -2.46 -23.01
CA GLU A 90 -15.27 -1.79 -23.86
C GLU A 90 -14.67 -0.54 -24.55
N GLY A 91 -13.83 0.21 -23.83
CA GLY A 91 -13.05 1.32 -24.37
C GLY A 91 -13.90 2.55 -24.74
N ASP A 92 -15.15 2.64 -24.28
CA ASP A 92 -16.03 3.79 -24.54
C ASP A 92 -15.59 5.00 -23.72
N PRO A 93 -15.11 6.10 -24.34
CA PRO A 93 -14.77 7.33 -23.64
C PRO A 93 -15.93 7.96 -22.84
N ALA A 94 -17.19 7.55 -23.13
CA ALA A 94 -18.35 7.99 -22.37
C ALA A 94 -18.48 7.25 -21.03
N VAL A 95 -17.85 6.10 -20.87
CA VAL A 95 -17.92 5.23 -19.68
C VAL A 95 -16.60 5.26 -18.90
N VAL A 96 -15.48 5.06 -19.59
CA VAL A 96 -14.15 5.02 -18.99
C VAL A 96 -13.79 6.38 -18.36
N PRO A 97 -13.33 6.47 -17.10
CA PRO A 97 -12.94 7.74 -16.48
C PRO A 97 -11.64 8.27 -17.10
N ASP A 98 -11.37 9.57 -16.92
CA ASP A 98 -10.10 10.19 -17.32
C ASP A 98 -8.96 9.83 -16.35
N ILE A 99 -9.29 9.71 -15.05
CA ILE A 99 -8.38 9.38 -13.96
C ILE A 99 -8.87 8.11 -13.26
N VAL A 100 -7.95 7.22 -12.96
CA VAL A 100 -8.22 6.06 -12.12
C VAL A 100 -7.17 6.00 -10.99
N CYS A 101 -7.63 5.68 -9.76
CA CYS A 101 -6.74 5.43 -8.62
C CYS A 101 -6.81 3.95 -8.25
N SER A 102 -5.68 3.26 -8.30
CA SER A 102 -5.59 1.85 -7.91
C SER A 102 -4.21 1.50 -7.36
N SER A 103 -4.03 0.24 -7.02
CA SER A 103 -2.74 -0.30 -6.59
C SER A 103 -1.66 -0.09 -7.65
N HIS A 104 -0.44 0.22 -7.21
CA HIS A 104 0.73 0.24 -8.10
C HIS A 104 0.94 -1.10 -8.82
N LEU A 105 0.44 -2.21 -8.28
CA LEU A 105 0.52 -3.54 -8.92
C LEU A 105 -0.46 -3.71 -10.09
N ASP A 106 -1.48 -2.88 -10.19
CA ASP A 106 -2.41 -2.88 -11.32
C ASP A 106 -1.81 -2.12 -12.53
N ALA A 107 -0.93 -1.15 -12.27
CA ALA A 107 -0.34 -0.31 -13.31
C ALA A 107 0.36 -1.08 -14.43
N PRO A 108 1.24 -2.07 -14.20
CA PRO A 108 1.89 -2.82 -15.28
C PRO A 108 0.91 -3.66 -16.09
N VAL A 109 -0.16 -4.20 -15.47
CA VAL A 109 -1.21 -4.95 -16.15
C VAL A 109 -1.97 -4.04 -17.10
N TRP A 110 -2.38 -2.86 -16.62
CA TRP A 110 -3.15 -1.89 -17.40
C TRP A 110 -2.30 -1.19 -18.47
N ALA A 111 -1.01 -0.98 -18.19
CA ALA A 111 -0.05 -0.47 -19.16
C ALA A 111 0.18 -1.46 -20.30
N GLN A 112 0.36 -2.75 -19.99
CA GLN A 112 0.53 -3.80 -20.99
C GLN A 112 -0.71 -3.95 -21.88
N ALA A 113 -1.90 -3.75 -21.31
CA ALA A 113 -3.17 -3.77 -22.06
C ALA A 113 -3.42 -2.46 -22.86
N GLY A 114 -2.59 -1.42 -22.69
CA GLY A 114 -2.77 -0.14 -23.36
C GLY A 114 -3.92 0.71 -22.81
N TRP A 115 -4.38 0.46 -21.60
CA TRP A 115 -5.52 1.17 -20.98
C TRP A 115 -5.14 2.47 -20.29
N ILE A 116 -3.88 2.61 -19.91
CA ILE A 116 -3.30 3.83 -19.30
C ILE A 116 -2.12 4.34 -20.11
N ILE A 117 -1.73 5.59 -19.88
CA ILE A 117 -0.60 6.22 -20.59
C ILE A 117 0.63 6.37 -19.69
N PRO A 118 1.85 6.37 -20.27
CA PRO A 118 3.05 6.75 -19.54
C PRO A 118 3.01 8.24 -19.18
N LEU A 119 3.56 8.60 -18.03
CA LEU A 119 3.46 9.94 -17.46
C LEU A 119 4.78 10.71 -17.45
N ASP A 120 5.86 10.15 -17.99
CA ASP A 120 7.22 10.73 -17.94
C ASP A 120 7.26 12.19 -18.41
N ASP A 121 6.71 12.47 -19.61
CA ASP A 121 6.73 13.81 -20.21
C ASP A 121 5.88 14.82 -19.40
N TYR A 122 4.80 14.34 -18.78
CA TYR A 122 3.96 15.17 -17.93
C TYR A 122 4.67 15.48 -16.61
N ILE A 123 5.30 14.49 -15.98
CA ILE A 123 6.07 14.63 -14.73
C ILE A 123 7.21 15.63 -14.96
N GLN A 124 7.94 15.51 -16.07
CA GLN A 124 9.06 16.41 -16.39
C GLN A 124 8.63 17.87 -16.45
N ARG A 125 7.45 18.18 -17.00
CA ARG A 125 6.93 19.55 -17.07
C ARG A 125 6.62 20.18 -15.72
N TYR A 126 6.22 19.37 -14.74
CA TYR A 126 5.86 19.81 -13.39
C TYR A 126 6.88 19.42 -12.33
N TRP A 127 8.08 18.96 -12.74
CA TRP A 127 9.10 18.43 -11.84
C TRP A 127 9.45 19.42 -10.73
N ASP A 128 9.93 20.60 -11.06
CA ASP A 128 10.35 21.63 -10.09
C ASP A 128 9.18 22.18 -9.24
N TRP A 129 7.99 22.04 -9.73
CA TRP A 129 6.82 22.55 -9.05
C TRP A 129 6.26 21.60 -8.00
N THR A 130 6.20 20.30 -8.31
CA THR A 130 5.48 19.34 -7.47
C THR A 130 6.28 18.08 -7.17
N TYR A 131 7.04 17.53 -8.12
CA TYR A 131 7.54 16.16 -8.03
C TYR A 131 8.97 16.03 -7.52
N ALA A 132 9.76 17.12 -7.50
CA ALA A 132 11.17 17.11 -7.14
C ALA A 132 11.45 16.67 -5.69
N ASP A 133 10.49 16.84 -4.79
CA ASP A 133 10.59 16.45 -3.38
C ASP A 133 9.81 15.18 -3.00
N PHE A 134 9.27 14.46 -3.99
CA PHE A 134 8.75 13.10 -3.76
C PHE A 134 9.89 12.18 -3.33
N PHE A 135 9.60 11.24 -2.41
CA PHE A 135 10.61 10.27 -2.02
C PHE A 135 11.10 9.48 -3.23
N PRO A 136 12.42 9.48 -3.54
CA PRO A 136 12.94 8.88 -4.77
C PRO A 136 12.58 7.41 -4.97
N HIS A 137 12.51 6.64 -3.87
CA HIS A 137 12.18 5.22 -3.91
C HIS A 137 10.74 4.92 -4.35
N LEU A 138 9.82 5.90 -4.22
CA LEU A 138 8.43 5.73 -4.67
C LEU A 138 8.32 5.57 -6.18
N TRP A 139 9.17 6.25 -6.94
CA TRP A 139 9.16 6.14 -8.40
C TRP A 139 9.40 4.71 -8.89
N ASN A 140 10.22 3.95 -8.15
CA ASN A 140 10.48 2.54 -8.48
C ASN A 140 9.21 1.70 -8.41
N SER A 141 8.26 2.03 -7.53
CA SER A 141 7.00 1.29 -7.37
C SER A 141 6.03 1.47 -8.54
N VAL A 142 6.16 2.53 -9.31
CA VAL A 142 5.28 2.89 -10.44
C VAL A 142 6.00 2.88 -11.79
N THR A 143 7.28 2.44 -11.81
CA THR A 143 8.08 2.33 -13.03
C THR A 143 8.06 0.91 -13.55
N TRP A 144 7.59 0.72 -14.77
CA TRP A 144 7.59 -0.55 -15.48
C TRP A 144 8.05 -0.34 -16.94
N ASN A 145 8.93 -1.23 -17.43
CA ASN A 145 9.56 -1.12 -18.75
C ASN A 145 10.17 0.28 -19.02
N GLY A 146 10.85 0.84 -18.00
CA GLY A 146 11.53 2.13 -18.09
C GLY A 146 10.61 3.34 -18.23
N LYS A 147 9.31 3.19 -17.97
CA LYS A 147 8.30 4.26 -18.01
C LYS A 147 7.58 4.37 -16.67
N ILE A 148 7.17 5.58 -16.29
CA ILE A 148 6.37 5.87 -15.11
C ILE A 148 4.90 5.84 -15.51
N TRP A 149 4.09 5.01 -14.81
CA TRP A 149 2.69 4.76 -15.17
C TRP A 149 1.66 5.31 -14.18
N GLY A 150 2.12 5.87 -13.08
CA GLY A 150 1.22 6.44 -12.06
C GLY A 150 1.93 7.44 -11.17
N ILE A 151 1.14 8.28 -10.50
CA ILE A 151 1.60 9.20 -9.46
C ILE A 151 1.22 8.60 -8.11
N PRO A 152 2.19 8.23 -7.25
CA PRO A 152 1.90 7.75 -5.90
C PRO A 152 1.02 8.75 -5.14
N GLN A 153 -0.11 8.26 -4.64
CA GLN A 153 -1.08 9.08 -3.90
C GLN A 153 -0.91 8.90 -2.39
N ASP A 154 -0.46 7.72 -1.98
CA ASP A 154 -0.17 7.40 -0.58
C ASP A 154 0.92 6.34 -0.46
N ILE A 155 1.33 6.09 0.78
CA ILE A 155 2.14 4.94 1.16
C ILE A 155 1.42 4.22 2.30
N GLU A 156 1.04 3.00 2.05
CA GLU A 156 0.54 2.08 3.06
C GLU A 156 1.65 1.13 3.48
N VAL A 157 1.97 1.08 4.76
CA VAL A 157 2.99 0.15 5.26
C VAL A 157 2.36 -1.00 6.04
N ARG A 158 3.01 -2.16 5.98
CA ARG A 158 2.66 -3.35 6.75
C ARG A 158 3.67 -3.52 7.86
N MET A 159 3.17 -3.77 9.06
CA MET A 159 3.96 -3.87 10.27
C MET A 159 3.48 -5.03 11.14
N VAL A 160 4.23 -5.34 12.16
CA VAL A 160 3.74 -6.17 13.27
C VAL A 160 3.06 -5.28 14.28
N TRP A 161 1.77 -5.50 14.51
CA TRP A 161 1.07 -4.97 15.66
C TRP A 161 1.23 -5.89 16.87
N TYR A 162 1.41 -5.34 18.07
CA TYR A 162 1.51 -6.12 19.30
C TYR A 162 0.83 -5.44 20.49
N ARG A 163 0.48 -6.25 21.49
CA ARG A 163 -0.19 -5.81 22.72
C ARG A 163 0.85 -5.45 23.78
N LYS A 164 0.97 -4.17 24.09
CA LYS A 164 1.85 -3.66 25.17
C LYS A 164 1.38 -4.07 26.55
N ASP A 165 0.07 -4.08 26.78
CA ASP A 165 -0.52 -4.50 28.04
C ASP A 165 -0.24 -5.97 28.34
N HIS A 166 -0.22 -6.85 27.35
CA HIS A 166 0.17 -8.24 27.54
C HIS A 166 1.66 -8.41 27.82
N LEU A 167 2.52 -7.59 27.19
CA LEU A 167 3.95 -7.57 27.55
C LEU A 167 4.15 -7.13 29.01
N ARG A 168 3.42 -6.10 29.49
CA ARG A 168 3.43 -5.70 30.90
C ARG A 168 2.99 -6.82 31.82
N ALA A 169 1.93 -7.53 31.46
CA ALA A 169 1.42 -8.66 32.22
C ALA A 169 2.44 -9.83 32.29
N LEU A 170 3.30 -9.98 31.27
CA LEU A 170 4.46 -10.89 31.29
C LEU A 170 5.62 -10.38 32.14
N GLY A 171 5.53 -9.19 32.73
CA GLY A 171 6.56 -8.62 33.59
C GLY A 171 7.58 -7.73 32.87
N TRP A 172 7.34 -7.35 31.59
CA TRP A 172 8.22 -6.42 30.88
C TRP A 172 8.09 -5.02 31.47
N SER A 173 9.22 -4.37 31.67
CA SER A 173 9.27 -2.95 32.04
C SER A 173 8.84 -2.04 30.90
N GLU A 174 8.43 -0.80 31.19
CA GLU A 174 8.10 0.20 30.16
C GLU A 174 9.32 0.52 29.28
N GLU A 175 10.53 0.43 29.83
CA GLU A 175 11.75 0.61 29.06
C GLU A 175 11.94 -0.49 28.00
N GLU A 176 11.73 -1.76 28.38
CA GLU A 176 11.83 -2.90 27.46
C GLU A 176 10.77 -2.81 26.37
N ILE A 177 9.52 -2.46 26.72
CA ILE A 177 8.42 -2.28 25.76
C ILE A 177 8.73 -1.14 24.78
N THR A 178 9.25 -0.02 25.29
CA THR A 178 9.60 1.15 24.45
C THR A 178 10.77 0.86 23.51
N LYS A 179 11.74 0.05 23.96
CA LYS A 179 12.92 -0.35 23.16
C LYS A 179 12.64 -1.53 22.22
N PHE A 180 11.51 -2.22 22.36
CA PHE A 180 11.22 -3.41 21.57
C PHE A 180 11.26 -3.17 20.05
N PRO A 181 10.65 -2.09 19.49
CA PRO A 181 10.77 -1.81 18.07
C PRO A 181 12.20 -1.56 17.60
N GLN A 182 13.03 -0.90 18.40
CA GLN A 182 14.43 -0.63 18.08
C GLN A 182 15.27 -1.93 18.11
N ARG A 183 14.99 -2.82 19.06
CA ARG A 183 15.65 -4.14 19.14
C ARG A 183 15.29 -5.01 17.93
N VAL A 184 14.03 -4.96 17.48
CA VAL A 184 13.61 -5.62 16.23
C VAL A 184 14.38 -5.01 15.04
N ALA A 185 14.41 -3.69 14.93
CA ALA A 185 15.11 -3.00 13.84
C ALA A 185 16.63 -3.26 13.83
N ALA A 186 17.23 -3.48 15.00
CA ALA A 186 18.64 -3.88 15.15
C ALA A 186 18.91 -5.37 14.85
N GLY A 187 17.87 -6.18 14.61
CA GLY A 187 18.00 -7.63 14.39
C GLY A 187 18.26 -8.44 15.67
N GLU A 188 18.07 -7.84 16.85
CA GLU A 188 18.22 -8.52 18.15
C GLU A 188 17.05 -9.43 18.48
N VAL A 189 15.90 -9.24 17.81
CA VAL A 189 14.69 -10.05 17.94
C VAL A 189 14.37 -10.63 16.57
N MET A 190 14.31 -11.93 16.47
CA MET A 190 13.98 -12.66 15.25
C MET A 190 12.53 -13.16 15.26
N LEU A 191 12.04 -13.66 14.12
CA LEU A 191 10.68 -14.21 13.99
C LEU A 191 10.39 -15.34 15.00
N ASP A 192 11.34 -16.23 15.25
CA ASP A 192 11.18 -17.30 16.23
C ASP A 192 11.17 -16.77 17.69
N ASP A 193 11.85 -15.65 17.99
CA ASP A 193 11.74 -15.00 19.29
C ASP A 193 10.34 -14.41 19.49
N LEU A 194 9.78 -13.80 18.43
CA LEU A 194 8.39 -13.33 18.45
C LEU A 194 7.43 -14.48 18.76
N ALA A 195 7.63 -15.64 18.11
CA ALA A 195 6.80 -16.83 18.35
C ALA A 195 6.92 -17.34 19.81
N ARG A 196 8.14 -17.30 20.41
CA ARG A 196 8.34 -17.65 21.81
C ARG A 196 7.67 -16.68 22.77
N ILE A 197 7.73 -15.37 22.51
CA ILE A 197 7.02 -14.35 23.30
C ILE A 197 5.50 -14.58 23.21
N ALA A 198 5.00 -14.84 22.02
CA ALA A 198 3.61 -15.14 21.77
C ALA A 198 3.15 -16.41 22.55
N LYS A 199 3.99 -17.44 22.59
CA LYS A 199 3.76 -18.65 23.38
C LYS A 199 3.69 -18.37 24.87
N GLN A 200 4.59 -17.52 25.38
CA GLN A 200 4.55 -17.09 26.78
C GLN A 200 3.24 -16.38 27.13
N MET A 201 2.72 -15.52 26.23
CA MET A 201 1.42 -14.88 26.42
C MET A 201 0.27 -15.91 26.52
N GLN A 202 0.28 -16.93 25.66
CA GLN A 202 -0.72 -18.00 25.71
C GLN A 202 -0.61 -18.85 27.00
N ASP A 203 0.62 -19.24 27.36
CA ASP A 203 0.88 -20.07 28.54
C ASP A 203 0.49 -19.37 29.85
N ALA A 204 0.60 -18.03 29.84
CA ALA A 204 0.13 -17.17 30.92
C ALA A 204 -1.39 -16.93 30.91
N GLY A 205 -2.11 -17.45 29.89
CA GLY A 205 -3.56 -17.27 29.76
C GLY A 205 -3.99 -15.87 29.40
N LEU A 206 -3.05 -15.04 28.85
CA LEU A 206 -3.32 -13.65 28.48
C LEU A 206 -4.01 -13.52 27.12
N VAL A 207 -3.79 -14.49 26.23
CA VAL A 207 -4.33 -14.51 24.87
C VAL A 207 -4.81 -15.89 24.46
N GLU A 208 -5.79 -15.94 23.58
CA GLU A 208 -6.22 -17.16 22.89
C GLU A 208 -5.27 -17.52 21.74
N TYR A 209 -4.86 -16.49 20.99
CA TYR A 209 -3.97 -16.60 19.84
C TYR A 209 -2.68 -15.83 20.11
N GLY A 210 -1.54 -16.50 20.10
CA GLY A 210 -0.25 -15.83 20.26
C GLY A 210 0.05 -14.92 19.06
N ILE A 211 -0.13 -15.45 17.84
CA ILE A 211 0.11 -14.76 16.56
C ILE A 211 -1.08 -14.97 15.63
N ILE A 212 -1.55 -13.89 15.03
CA ILE A 212 -2.48 -13.90 13.91
C ILE A 212 -1.87 -13.17 12.70
N HIS A 213 -2.39 -13.45 11.51
CA HIS A 213 -1.98 -12.77 10.28
C HIS A 213 -3.19 -12.47 9.38
N ARG A 214 -2.96 -11.94 8.19
CA ARG A 214 -4.03 -11.67 7.23
C ARG A 214 -4.69 -12.98 6.76
N PRO A 215 -6.03 -13.00 6.63
CA PRO A 215 -6.76 -14.22 6.28
C PRO A 215 -6.96 -14.40 4.77
N THR A 216 -6.38 -13.53 3.94
CA THR A 216 -6.56 -13.53 2.49
C THR A 216 -5.22 -13.37 1.77
N ALA A 217 -5.14 -13.75 0.51
CA ALA A 217 -3.96 -13.51 -0.32
C ALA A 217 -3.57 -12.02 -0.33
N GLY A 218 -2.28 -11.75 -0.31
CA GLY A 218 -1.77 -10.39 -0.35
C GLY A 218 -0.26 -10.28 -0.36
N PRO A 219 0.25 -9.10 -0.70
CA PRO A 219 1.69 -8.85 -0.86
C PRO A 219 2.48 -8.99 0.44
N ASP A 220 1.81 -8.97 1.57
CA ASP A 220 2.43 -8.95 2.89
C ASP A 220 3.30 -10.17 3.18
N PHE A 221 2.99 -11.33 2.60
CA PHE A 221 3.76 -12.55 2.81
C PHE A 221 5.17 -12.51 2.19
N PHE A 222 5.41 -11.66 1.20
CA PHE A 222 6.76 -11.46 0.65
C PHE A 222 7.73 -10.81 1.64
N GLN A 223 7.23 -10.15 2.70
CA GLN A 223 8.07 -9.63 3.77
C GLN A 223 8.87 -10.75 4.45
N PHE A 224 8.28 -11.94 4.56
CA PHE A 224 8.95 -13.10 5.15
C PHE A 224 10.03 -13.67 4.24
N VAL A 225 9.89 -13.58 2.91
CA VAL A 225 10.97 -13.94 1.98
C VAL A 225 12.21 -13.08 2.24
N VAL A 226 12.03 -11.76 2.38
CA VAL A 226 13.10 -10.83 2.75
C VAL A 226 13.63 -11.10 4.16
N ALA A 227 12.76 -11.42 5.11
CA ALA A 227 13.15 -11.76 6.48
C ALA A 227 14.09 -12.98 6.54
N TYR A 228 14.00 -13.89 5.59
CA TYR A 228 14.91 -15.04 5.43
C TYR A 228 16.04 -14.80 4.43
N GLY A 229 16.26 -13.56 3.98
CA GLY A 229 17.38 -13.19 3.11
C GLY A 229 17.16 -13.48 1.64
N GLY A 230 15.94 -13.82 1.24
CA GLY A 230 15.59 -14.10 -0.16
C GLY A 230 15.23 -12.86 -0.95
N GLU A 231 15.21 -13.07 -2.26
CA GLU A 231 14.73 -12.09 -3.23
C GLU A 231 13.46 -12.62 -3.92
N TYR A 232 12.64 -11.71 -4.38
CA TYR A 232 11.38 -12.00 -5.11
C TYR A 232 11.35 -11.34 -6.50
N TYR A 233 12.38 -10.57 -6.84
CA TYR A 233 12.51 -9.85 -8.11
C TYR A 233 13.96 -9.59 -8.45
N ASP A 234 14.32 -9.73 -9.72
CA ASP A 234 15.60 -9.36 -10.26
C ASP A 234 15.47 -8.05 -11.07
N PRO A 235 16.00 -6.93 -10.57
CA PRO A 235 15.87 -5.64 -11.26
C PRO A 235 16.68 -5.55 -12.56
N VAL A 236 17.65 -6.45 -12.77
CA VAL A 236 18.48 -6.46 -14.00
C VAL A 236 17.71 -7.08 -15.15
N THR A 237 17.06 -8.20 -14.90
CA THR A 237 16.28 -8.92 -15.94
C THR A 237 14.82 -8.52 -15.98
N GLY A 238 14.32 -7.82 -14.94
CA GLY A 238 12.91 -7.48 -14.78
C GLY A 238 12.02 -8.69 -14.47
N LYS A 239 12.59 -9.83 -14.06
CA LYS A 239 11.86 -11.07 -13.81
C LYS A 239 11.54 -11.26 -12.33
N LEU A 240 10.45 -11.95 -12.07
CA LEU A 240 10.16 -12.44 -10.72
C LEU A 240 11.15 -13.52 -10.31
N VAL A 241 11.40 -13.66 -9.01
CA VAL A 241 12.34 -14.64 -8.46
C VAL A 241 11.63 -15.50 -7.42
N LEU A 242 11.76 -16.82 -7.51
CA LEU A 242 11.51 -17.73 -6.40
C LEU A 242 12.85 -18.18 -5.86
N ASP A 243 13.23 -17.66 -4.68
CA ASP A 243 14.38 -18.12 -3.92
C ASP A 243 13.96 -19.33 -3.10
N ARG A 244 14.42 -20.54 -3.55
CA ARG A 244 14.01 -21.82 -2.95
C ARG A 244 14.32 -21.90 -1.46
N THR A 245 15.50 -21.42 -1.08
CA THR A 245 15.96 -21.49 0.31
C THR A 245 15.11 -20.61 1.21
N ALA A 246 14.94 -19.35 0.84
CA ALA A 246 14.17 -18.42 1.63
C ALA A 246 12.69 -18.80 1.69
N VAL A 247 12.08 -19.17 0.55
CA VAL A 247 10.67 -19.60 0.51
C VAL A 247 10.43 -20.85 1.33
N LEU A 248 11.36 -21.82 1.31
CA LEU A 248 11.27 -23.00 2.16
C LEU A 248 11.26 -22.63 3.65
N GLU A 249 12.15 -21.72 4.06
CA GLU A 249 12.19 -21.26 5.46
C GLU A 249 10.91 -20.46 5.85
N VAL A 250 10.34 -19.69 4.94
CA VAL A 250 9.01 -19.07 5.14
C VAL A 250 7.96 -20.14 5.41
N LEU A 251 7.86 -21.17 4.56
CA LEU A 251 6.87 -22.25 4.72
C LEU A 251 7.08 -23.02 6.02
N LYS A 252 8.34 -23.28 6.39
CA LYS A 252 8.68 -23.90 7.70
C LYS A 252 8.28 -23.01 8.86
N PHE A 253 8.46 -21.70 8.78
CA PHE A 253 8.06 -20.77 9.83
C PHE A 253 6.54 -20.83 10.07
N PHE A 254 5.72 -20.71 9.02
CA PHE A 254 4.28 -20.81 9.14
C PHE A 254 3.82 -22.19 9.63
N TYR A 255 4.49 -23.26 9.20
CA TYR A 255 4.27 -24.60 9.75
C TYR A 255 4.55 -24.64 11.26
N ARG A 256 5.70 -24.11 11.72
CA ARG A 256 6.05 -24.07 13.15
C ARG A 256 5.06 -23.27 13.97
N LEU A 257 4.55 -22.15 13.47
CA LEU A 257 3.56 -21.33 14.20
C LEU A 257 2.32 -22.14 14.60
N VAL A 258 1.85 -23.01 13.71
CA VAL A 258 0.63 -23.81 13.92
C VAL A 258 0.93 -25.13 14.62
N HIS A 259 1.93 -25.87 14.17
CA HIS A 259 2.11 -27.28 14.56
C HIS A 259 3.10 -27.48 15.71
N GLU A 260 4.09 -26.60 15.86
CA GLU A 260 5.12 -26.72 16.90
C GLU A 260 4.87 -25.74 18.04
N TYR A 261 4.87 -24.42 17.78
CA TYR A 261 4.56 -23.40 18.79
C TYR A 261 3.10 -23.40 19.20
N ARG A 262 2.20 -23.71 18.26
CA ARG A 262 0.74 -23.71 18.44
C ARG A 262 0.21 -22.33 18.88
N VAL A 263 0.81 -21.29 18.31
CA VAL A 263 0.46 -19.89 18.61
C VAL A 263 -0.47 -19.28 17.57
N THR A 264 -0.65 -19.94 16.42
CA THR A 264 -1.52 -19.51 15.33
C THR A 264 -2.60 -20.57 15.10
N PRO A 265 -3.88 -20.20 14.91
CA PRO A 265 -4.93 -21.16 14.59
C PRO A 265 -4.72 -21.75 13.20
N ALA A 266 -4.91 -23.06 13.05
CA ALA A 266 -4.72 -23.77 11.78
C ALA A 266 -5.65 -23.29 10.65
N GLY A 267 -6.73 -22.60 10.98
CA GLY A 267 -7.75 -22.13 10.04
C GLY A 267 -7.76 -20.62 9.85
N MET A 268 -6.60 -19.93 9.90
CA MET A 268 -6.53 -18.48 9.65
C MET A 268 -7.08 -18.10 8.27
N THR A 269 -6.85 -18.96 7.27
CA THR A 269 -7.44 -18.79 5.94
C THR A 269 -8.96 -18.78 6.01
N GLY A 270 -9.58 -17.72 5.54
CA GLY A 270 -11.03 -17.57 5.53
C GLY A 270 -11.63 -16.92 6.79
N TRP A 271 -10.80 -16.48 7.75
CA TRP A 271 -11.30 -15.64 8.84
C TRP A 271 -11.85 -14.34 8.28
N PRO A 272 -12.98 -13.82 8.81
CA PRO A 272 -13.44 -12.49 8.46
C PRO A 272 -12.45 -11.44 8.97
N TRP A 273 -12.15 -10.43 8.16
CA TRP A 273 -11.30 -9.30 8.57
C TRP A 273 -11.72 -8.65 9.89
N PRO A 274 -13.03 -8.42 10.16
CA PRO A 274 -13.45 -7.90 11.47
C PRO A 274 -12.99 -8.76 12.65
N SER A 275 -12.91 -10.09 12.51
CA SER A 275 -12.43 -10.98 13.57
C SER A 275 -10.94 -10.79 13.86
N VAL A 276 -10.13 -10.60 12.82
CA VAL A 276 -8.70 -10.29 12.96
C VAL A 276 -8.51 -8.96 13.70
N HIS A 277 -9.23 -7.91 13.26
CA HIS A 277 -9.16 -6.59 13.90
C HIS A 277 -9.65 -6.61 15.35
N ARG A 278 -10.73 -7.30 15.62
CA ARG A 278 -11.24 -7.45 17.00
C ARG A 278 -10.24 -8.15 17.91
N ALA A 279 -9.67 -9.26 17.46
CA ALA A 279 -8.74 -10.05 18.24
C ALA A 279 -7.53 -9.25 18.72
N ILE A 280 -6.94 -8.40 17.86
CA ILE A 280 -5.76 -7.62 18.23
C ILE A 280 -6.11 -6.31 18.94
N ALA A 281 -7.12 -5.55 18.49
CA ALA A 281 -7.32 -4.18 18.95
C ALA A 281 -8.43 -4.04 20.00
N LEU A 282 -9.54 -4.77 19.88
CA LEU A 282 -10.71 -4.60 20.73
C LEU A 282 -10.73 -5.63 21.87
N ASP A 283 -10.74 -6.91 21.52
CA ASP A 283 -10.92 -7.99 22.48
C ASP A 283 -9.62 -8.38 23.20
N GLY A 284 -8.47 -8.06 22.59
CA GLY A 284 -7.15 -8.38 23.15
C GLY A 284 -6.85 -9.88 23.21
N THR A 285 -7.56 -10.69 22.43
CA THR A 285 -7.40 -12.15 22.39
C THR A 285 -6.22 -12.63 21.57
N ALA A 286 -5.58 -11.71 20.81
CA ALA A 286 -4.34 -11.96 20.07
C ALA A 286 -3.17 -11.15 20.64
N GLY A 287 -1.97 -11.76 20.72
CA GLY A 287 -0.75 -11.10 21.18
C GLY A 287 -0.07 -10.27 20.10
N PHE A 288 0.02 -10.83 18.89
CA PHE A 288 0.65 -10.22 17.73
C PHE A 288 -0.19 -10.41 16.46
N GLN A 289 -0.17 -9.40 15.59
CA GLN A 289 -0.63 -9.49 14.20
C GLN A 289 0.54 -9.18 13.28
N ILE A 290 1.08 -10.19 12.59
CA ILE A 290 2.35 -10.10 11.82
C ILE A 290 2.20 -9.59 10.40
N THR A 291 1.04 -9.14 9.97
CA THR A 291 0.75 -8.58 8.63
C THR A 291 -0.22 -7.41 8.74
N GLY A 292 -0.11 -6.64 9.80
CA GLY A 292 -1.03 -5.53 10.08
C GLY A 292 -0.76 -4.32 9.21
N GLY A 293 -1.82 -3.72 8.66
CA GLY A 293 -1.71 -2.46 7.94
C GLY A 293 -1.74 -1.25 8.86
N MET A 294 -0.97 -0.22 8.54
CA MET A 294 -0.95 1.01 9.36
C MET A 294 -2.31 1.73 9.40
N TRP A 295 -3.10 1.61 8.35
CA TRP A 295 -4.46 2.20 8.29
C TRP A 295 -5.42 1.62 9.34
N ASN A 296 -5.11 0.44 9.89
CA ASN A 296 -5.89 -0.17 10.97
C ASN A 296 -6.02 0.78 12.17
N TRP A 297 -5.03 1.64 12.41
CA TRP A 297 -5.09 2.66 13.46
C TRP A 297 -6.31 3.57 13.34
N ALA A 298 -6.61 4.03 12.12
CA ALA A 298 -7.79 4.86 11.86
C ALA A 298 -9.08 4.01 11.83
N GLU A 299 -9.02 2.78 11.30
CA GLU A 299 -10.17 1.88 11.26
C GLU A 299 -10.63 1.48 12.66
N TRP A 300 -9.73 1.16 13.58
CA TRP A 300 -10.07 0.78 14.94
C TRP A 300 -10.76 1.92 15.71
N GLN A 301 -10.31 3.15 15.50
CA GLN A 301 -10.98 4.33 16.07
C GLN A 301 -12.37 4.52 15.48
N ARG A 302 -12.53 4.36 14.17
CA ARG A 302 -13.80 4.54 13.48
C ARG A 302 -14.80 3.42 13.78
N ASP A 303 -14.38 2.15 13.62
CA ASP A 303 -15.31 1.01 13.61
C ASP A 303 -15.59 0.49 15.01
N PHE A 304 -14.58 0.44 15.86
CA PHE A 304 -14.70 -0.06 17.21
C PHE A 304 -14.83 1.05 18.26
N LYS A 305 -14.75 2.35 17.80
CA LYS A 305 -14.82 3.50 18.71
C LYS A 305 -13.75 3.49 19.79
N ILE A 306 -12.59 2.88 19.52
CA ILE A 306 -11.49 2.84 20.47
C ILE A 306 -10.85 4.24 20.50
N PRO A 307 -10.78 4.91 21.69
CA PRO A 307 -10.10 6.18 21.81
C PRO A 307 -8.61 6.06 21.41
N GLU A 308 -8.07 7.09 20.78
CA GLU A 308 -6.66 7.06 20.35
C GLU A 308 -5.70 6.85 21.52
N GLU A 309 -5.98 7.45 22.67
CA GLU A 309 -5.17 7.29 23.90
C GLU A 309 -5.14 5.83 24.37
N GLN A 310 -6.25 5.11 24.26
CA GLN A 310 -6.31 3.68 24.59
C GLN A 310 -5.43 2.86 23.61
N LEU A 311 -5.46 3.20 22.32
CA LEU A 311 -4.56 2.55 21.34
C LEU A 311 -3.09 2.83 21.70
N TRP A 312 -2.76 4.06 22.07
CA TRP A 312 -1.41 4.43 22.53
C TRP A 312 -0.97 3.66 23.78
N GLU A 313 -1.88 3.35 24.66
CA GLU A 313 -1.61 2.60 25.90
C GLU A 313 -1.41 1.10 25.62
N THR A 314 -2.27 0.52 24.75
CA THR A 314 -2.37 -0.94 24.60
C THR A 314 -1.65 -1.50 23.39
N ILE A 315 -1.51 -0.74 22.29
CA ILE A 315 -0.97 -1.19 21.01
C ILE A 315 0.42 -0.61 20.75
N GLY A 316 1.33 -1.46 20.33
CA GLY A 316 2.62 -1.10 19.76
C GLY A 316 2.78 -1.68 18.36
N TRP A 317 3.83 -1.24 17.67
CA TRP A 317 4.20 -1.76 16.35
C TRP A 317 5.69 -1.81 16.14
N CYS A 318 6.13 -2.72 15.29
CA CYS A 318 7.52 -2.83 14.86
C CYS A 318 7.60 -3.34 13.41
N LEU A 319 8.80 -3.39 12.87
CA LEU A 319 9.08 -4.06 11.59
C LEU A 319 8.76 -5.55 11.68
N ILE A 320 8.59 -6.21 10.53
CA ILE A 320 8.72 -7.66 10.45
C ILE A 320 10.16 -8.00 10.84
N PRO A 321 10.39 -8.82 11.89
CA PRO A 321 11.74 -9.21 12.29
C PRO A 321 12.47 -10.02 11.22
N ALA A 322 13.79 -10.06 11.27
CA ALA A 322 14.56 -11.03 10.51
C ALA A 322 14.17 -12.48 10.92
N GLY A 323 14.13 -13.38 9.96
CA GLY A 323 13.86 -14.80 10.19
C GLY A 323 15.14 -15.63 10.38
N SER A 324 16.27 -15.09 9.90
CA SER A 324 17.59 -15.70 9.99
C SER A 324 18.67 -14.62 9.97
N PRO A 325 19.93 -14.96 10.33
CA PRO A 325 21.06 -14.01 10.22
C PRO A 325 21.34 -13.52 8.79
N ALA A 326 20.88 -14.23 7.77
CA ALA A 326 20.99 -13.81 6.37
C ALA A 326 19.90 -12.81 5.95
N GLY A 327 18.83 -12.71 6.74
CA GLY A 327 17.72 -11.82 6.48
C GLY A 327 17.85 -10.46 7.15
N ALA A 328 16.87 -9.62 6.93
CA ALA A 328 16.82 -8.29 7.52
C ALA A 328 15.41 -7.94 8.02
N PRO A 329 15.31 -7.16 9.11
CA PRO A 329 14.06 -6.53 9.48
C PRO A 329 13.56 -5.64 8.33
N ASN A 330 12.29 -5.72 8.04
CA ASN A 330 11.74 -5.01 6.89
C ASN A 330 10.26 -4.66 7.05
N GLN A 331 9.76 -3.84 6.13
CA GLN A 331 8.34 -3.59 5.97
C GLN A 331 8.05 -3.34 4.49
N PHE A 332 6.85 -3.70 4.05
CA PHE A 332 6.41 -3.41 2.70
C PHE A 332 5.46 -2.22 2.65
N GLY A 333 5.79 -1.30 1.73
CA GLY A 333 4.88 -0.28 1.28
C GLY A 333 4.01 -0.80 0.13
N HIS A 334 2.80 -0.26 0.07
CA HIS A 334 1.88 -0.56 -1.01
C HIS A 334 1.23 0.74 -1.49
N PRO A 335 1.91 1.51 -2.36
CA PRO A 335 1.36 2.76 -2.84
C PRO A 335 0.11 2.52 -3.69
N LEU A 336 -0.89 3.34 -3.47
CA LEU A 336 -1.90 3.56 -4.48
C LEU A 336 -1.47 4.73 -5.35
N CYS A 337 -1.83 4.69 -6.61
CA CYS A 337 -1.42 5.70 -7.56
C CYS A 337 -2.57 6.18 -8.43
N TYR A 338 -2.55 7.46 -8.77
CA TYR A 338 -3.37 8.03 -9.81
C TYR A 338 -2.76 7.73 -11.18
N MET A 339 -3.57 7.29 -12.10
CA MET A 339 -3.20 6.98 -13.48
C MET A 339 -4.14 7.70 -14.44
N VAL A 340 -3.65 8.07 -15.61
CA VAL A 340 -4.45 8.68 -16.68
C VAL A 340 -4.78 7.62 -17.71
N THR A 341 -6.06 7.50 -18.07
CA THR A 341 -6.51 6.50 -19.03
C THR A 341 -6.18 6.89 -20.48
N SER A 342 -5.93 5.89 -21.31
CA SER A 342 -5.53 6.11 -22.72
C SER A 342 -6.65 6.74 -23.56
N VAL A 343 -7.90 6.47 -23.22
CA VAL A 343 -9.09 6.99 -23.94
C VAL A 343 -9.51 8.39 -23.50
N SER A 344 -8.94 8.93 -22.42
CA SER A 344 -9.21 10.30 -22.00
C SER A 344 -8.96 11.28 -23.13
N ARG A 345 -9.88 12.20 -23.36
CA ARG A 345 -9.73 13.31 -24.33
C ARG A 345 -9.04 14.52 -23.71
N HIS A 346 -8.88 14.53 -22.38
CA HIS A 346 -8.40 15.65 -21.59
C HIS A 346 -7.17 15.27 -20.74
N LYS A 347 -6.23 14.48 -21.30
CA LYS A 347 -5.06 13.93 -20.61
C LYS A 347 -4.25 14.96 -19.83
N GLU A 348 -4.04 16.14 -20.43
CA GLU A 348 -3.29 17.24 -19.83
C GLU A 348 -4.01 17.80 -18.59
N LEU A 349 -5.32 18.03 -18.69
CA LEU A 349 -6.14 18.50 -17.56
C LEU A 349 -6.23 17.44 -16.46
N ALA A 350 -6.42 16.19 -16.83
CA ALA A 350 -6.44 15.06 -15.89
C ALA A 350 -5.13 15.00 -15.11
N PHE A 351 -3.99 15.10 -15.79
CA PHE A 351 -2.68 15.12 -15.15
C PHE A 351 -2.47 16.35 -14.25
N LEU A 352 -2.90 17.54 -14.69
CA LEU A 352 -2.80 18.78 -13.90
C LEU A 352 -3.64 18.67 -12.60
N ILE A 353 -4.82 18.06 -12.66
CA ILE A 353 -5.64 17.79 -11.47
C ILE A 353 -4.92 16.83 -10.52
N ILE A 354 -4.32 15.74 -11.02
CA ILE A 354 -3.49 14.83 -10.22
C ILE A 354 -2.34 15.60 -9.56
N THR A 355 -1.68 16.48 -10.30
CA THR A 355 -0.56 17.30 -9.80
C THR A 355 -1.00 18.21 -8.64
N LEU A 356 -2.14 18.87 -8.77
CA LEU A 356 -2.71 19.71 -7.71
C LEU A 356 -3.20 18.88 -6.51
N ALA A 357 -3.85 17.74 -6.74
CA ALA A 357 -4.28 16.80 -5.70
C ALA A 357 -3.11 16.26 -4.88
N SER A 358 -1.93 16.16 -5.51
CA SER A 358 -0.69 15.71 -4.86
C SER A 358 0.05 16.82 -4.09
N SER A 359 -0.53 18.05 -3.97
CA SER A 359 0.05 19.11 -3.14
C SER A 359 0.14 18.71 -1.66
N VAL A 360 1.07 19.32 -0.94
CA VAL A 360 1.35 19.00 0.47
C VAL A 360 0.09 19.03 1.34
N ASP A 361 -0.71 20.07 1.21
CA ASP A 361 -1.89 20.29 2.04
C ASP A 361 -3.04 19.31 1.71
N LEU A 362 -3.32 19.09 0.40
CA LEU A 362 -4.36 18.15 -0.02
C LEU A 362 -3.95 16.70 0.29
N ASN A 363 -2.73 16.31 -0.04
CA ASN A 363 -2.28 14.95 0.28
C ASN A 363 -2.23 14.70 1.80
N THR A 364 -1.92 15.72 2.61
CA THR A 364 -1.98 15.59 4.08
C THR A 364 -3.39 15.32 4.60
N ASN A 365 -4.45 15.82 3.95
CA ASN A 365 -5.83 15.46 4.33
C ASN A 365 -6.04 13.94 4.28
N HIS A 366 -5.57 13.29 3.21
CA HIS A 366 -5.64 11.84 3.07
C HIS A 366 -4.79 11.13 4.13
N SER A 367 -3.56 11.60 4.36
CA SER A 367 -2.67 11.01 5.36
C SER A 367 -3.28 11.02 6.76
N LEU A 368 -3.86 12.16 7.18
CA LEU A 368 -4.49 12.31 8.49
C LEU A 368 -5.73 11.43 8.66
N THR A 369 -6.58 11.38 7.63
CA THR A 369 -7.86 10.67 7.72
C THR A 369 -7.68 9.16 7.59
N GLY A 370 -6.80 8.73 6.68
CA GLY A 370 -6.59 7.32 6.35
C GLY A 370 -5.42 6.66 7.09
N ALA A 371 -4.72 7.38 7.97
CA ALA A 371 -3.47 6.93 8.58
C ALA A 371 -2.48 6.42 7.50
N LYS A 372 -2.12 7.29 6.55
CA LYS A 372 -1.18 6.98 5.46
C LYS A 372 0.10 7.81 5.61
N LEU A 373 1.25 7.25 5.22
CA LEU A 373 2.51 7.98 5.26
C LEU A 373 2.58 9.06 4.17
N ALA A 374 3.46 10.02 4.39
CA ALA A 374 3.77 11.06 3.43
C ALA A 374 4.39 10.48 2.15
N ILE A 375 4.11 11.12 1.01
CA ILE A 375 4.70 10.75 -0.28
C ILE A 375 5.91 11.63 -0.63
N ARG A 376 6.19 12.66 0.17
CA ARG A 376 7.21 13.68 -0.10
C ARG A 376 7.81 14.28 1.18
N GLU A 377 9.03 14.80 1.06
CA GLU A 377 9.75 15.37 2.20
C GLU A 377 9.05 16.58 2.83
N SER A 378 8.58 17.53 2.00
CA SER A 378 7.89 18.73 2.49
C SER A 378 6.62 18.42 3.27
N GLN A 379 5.96 17.29 3.00
CA GLN A 379 4.78 16.86 3.74
C GLN A 379 5.14 16.40 5.15
N THR A 380 6.25 15.70 5.35
CA THR A 380 6.72 15.33 6.70
C THR A 380 7.09 16.55 7.54
N ALA A 381 7.49 17.64 6.90
CA ALA A 381 7.77 18.92 7.54
C ALA A 381 6.52 19.77 7.79
N TYR A 382 5.39 19.44 7.17
CA TYR A 382 4.16 20.20 7.29
C TYR A 382 3.55 20.08 8.69
N ARG A 383 3.15 21.23 9.28
CA ARG A 383 2.72 21.30 10.69
C ARG A 383 1.65 20.26 11.03
N ARG A 384 0.57 20.19 10.26
CA ARG A 384 -0.53 19.24 10.49
C ARG A 384 -0.10 17.78 10.48
N PHE A 385 0.88 17.42 9.62
CA PHE A 385 1.42 16.06 9.58
C PHE A 385 2.29 15.77 10.81
N LYS A 386 3.15 16.72 11.20
CA LYS A 386 4.01 16.59 12.39
C LYS A 386 3.23 16.48 13.70
N GLU A 387 2.10 17.19 13.80
CA GLU A 387 1.22 17.17 14.99
C GLU A 387 0.42 15.86 15.09
N ALA A 388 0.29 15.09 14.00
CA ALA A 388 -0.33 13.77 14.00
C ALA A 388 0.65 12.73 14.58
N ARG A 389 0.55 12.48 15.89
CA ARG A 389 1.50 11.65 16.65
C ARG A 389 1.74 10.28 16.01
N PHE A 390 0.68 9.57 15.59
CA PHE A 390 0.82 8.25 14.97
C PHE A 390 1.62 8.33 13.66
N LEU A 391 1.32 9.28 12.76
CA LEU A 391 2.01 9.42 11.48
C LEU A 391 3.49 9.80 11.66
N ALA A 392 3.78 10.71 12.61
CA ALA A 392 5.15 11.09 12.93
C ALA A 392 5.98 9.89 13.42
N GLU A 393 5.42 9.06 14.30
CA GLU A 393 6.08 7.85 14.80
C GLU A 393 6.19 6.76 13.72
N ALA A 394 5.13 6.50 12.94
CA ALA A 394 5.14 5.51 11.87
C ALA A 394 6.11 5.88 10.73
N SER A 395 6.34 7.18 10.50
CA SER A 395 7.31 7.65 9.49
C SER A 395 8.75 7.21 9.78
N LYS A 396 9.07 6.84 11.01
CA LYS A 396 10.38 6.26 11.36
C LYS A 396 10.64 4.91 10.69
N LEU A 397 9.61 4.26 10.16
CA LEU A 397 9.71 3.00 9.41
C LEU A 397 10.10 3.22 7.94
N LEU A 398 9.98 4.44 7.39
CA LEU A 398 10.27 4.73 5.97
C LEU A 398 11.64 4.22 5.48
N PRO A 399 12.75 4.31 6.25
CA PRO A 399 14.05 3.82 5.80
C PRO A 399 14.11 2.30 5.54
N TYR A 400 13.20 1.53 6.11
CA TYR A 400 13.13 0.07 5.97
C TYR A 400 12.15 -0.38 4.88
N GLN A 401 11.58 0.59 4.15
CA GLN A 401 10.52 0.33 3.20
C GLN A 401 11.02 -0.37 1.94
N ARG A 402 10.28 -1.40 1.55
CA ARG A 402 10.40 -2.08 0.27
C ARG A 402 9.06 -2.08 -0.45
N PHE A 403 9.08 -2.28 -1.76
CA PHE A 403 7.87 -2.41 -2.57
C PHE A 403 7.92 -3.72 -3.34
N LEU A 404 6.76 -4.32 -3.56
CA LEU A 404 6.68 -5.33 -4.60
C LEU A 404 6.95 -4.68 -5.95
N PRO A 405 7.67 -5.37 -6.84
CA PRO A 405 7.97 -4.83 -8.15
C PRO A 405 6.69 -4.66 -8.96
N PRO A 406 6.58 -3.63 -9.76
CA PRO A 406 5.53 -3.49 -10.73
C PRO A 406 5.76 -4.48 -11.88
N HIS A 407 5.22 -5.70 -11.73
CA HIS A 407 5.28 -6.76 -12.72
C HIS A 407 3.87 -7.33 -12.96
N PRO A 408 3.42 -7.55 -14.22
CA PRO A 408 2.04 -7.96 -14.52
C PRO A 408 1.60 -9.25 -13.82
N LYS A 409 2.53 -10.16 -13.55
CA LYS A 409 2.26 -11.46 -12.94
C LYS A 409 2.49 -11.55 -11.43
N THR A 410 2.81 -10.42 -10.77
CA THR A 410 3.02 -10.37 -9.31
C THR A 410 1.79 -10.87 -8.54
N GLY A 411 0.58 -10.54 -9.00
CA GLY A 411 -0.66 -11.00 -8.36
C GLY A 411 -0.80 -12.52 -8.34
N PHE A 412 -0.43 -13.20 -9.44
CA PHE A 412 -0.45 -14.66 -9.48
C PHE A 412 0.56 -15.27 -8.50
N TYR A 413 1.79 -14.75 -8.46
CA TYR A 413 2.79 -15.23 -7.50
C TYR A 413 2.32 -15.02 -6.04
N THR A 414 1.72 -13.87 -5.74
CA THR A 414 1.12 -13.60 -4.43
C THR A 414 0.09 -14.66 -4.02
N THR A 415 -0.78 -15.05 -4.94
CA THR A 415 -1.79 -16.08 -4.72
C THR A 415 -1.16 -17.44 -4.46
N VAL A 416 -0.17 -17.84 -5.28
CA VAL A 416 0.50 -19.14 -5.14
C VAL A 416 1.26 -19.23 -3.81
N LEU A 417 1.94 -18.15 -3.38
CA LEU A 417 2.62 -18.13 -2.07
C LEU A 417 1.63 -18.26 -0.91
N TYR A 418 0.51 -17.53 -0.96
CA TYR A 418 -0.52 -17.59 0.07
C TYR A 418 -1.15 -18.99 0.18
N GLU A 419 -1.49 -19.60 -0.95
CA GLU A 419 -2.07 -20.96 -0.96
C GLU A 419 -1.08 -22.01 -0.42
N ALA A 420 0.21 -21.85 -0.69
CA ALA A 420 1.25 -22.72 -0.15
C ALA A 420 1.35 -22.56 1.39
N ILE A 421 1.32 -21.32 1.90
CA ILE A 421 1.26 -21.04 3.34
C ILE A 421 0.01 -21.69 3.98
N GLY A 422 -1.17 -21.46 3.39
CA GLY A 422 -2.41 -22.08 3.88
C GLY A 422 -2.36 -23.61 3.87
N GLY A 423 -1.72 -24.21 2.86
CA GLY A 423 -1.51 -25.66 2.76
C GLY A 423 -0.65 -26.23 3.89
N VAL A 424 0.41 -25.55 4.31
CA VAL A 424 1.26 -25.97 5.43
C VAL A 424 0.62 -25.69 6.78
N GLU A 425 -0.11 -24.61 6.93
CA GLU A 425 -0.87 -24.31 8.15
C GLU A 425 -1.98 -25.31 8.41
N ALA A 426 -2.68 -25.71 7.36
CA ALA A 426 -3.72 -26.74 7.44
C ALA A 426 -3.14 -28.15 7.66
N GLY A 427 -1.82 -28.36 7.59
CA GLY A 427 -1.17 -29.67 7.64
C GLY A 427 -1.46 -30.54 6.43
N ALA A 428 -2.00 -29.98 5.35
CA ALA A 428 -2.27 -30.68 4.09
C ALA A 428 -1.02 -30.97 3.28
N LEU A 429 0.02 -30.13 3.43
CA LEU A 429 1.31 -30.26 2.78
C LEU A 429 2.45 -30.10 3.78
N THR A 430 3.55 -30.80 3.58
CA THR A 430 4.81 -30.45 4.21
C THR A 430 5.39 -29.18 3.56
N PRO A 431 6.25 -28.42 4.25
CA PRO A 431 6.92 -27.26 3.65
C PRO A 431 7.61 -27.55 2.33
N GLU A 432 8.30 -28.70 2.24
CA GLU A 432 9.00 -29.15 1.03
C GLU A 432 8.02 -29.47 -0.11
N ALA A 433 6.93 -30.17 0.18
CA ALA A 433 5.90 -30.47 -0.82
C ALA A 433 5.20 -29.20 -1.32
N ALA A 434 4.89 -28.27 -0.41
CA ALA A 434 4.29 -26.97 -0.76
C ALA A 434 5.21 -26.15 -1.69
N LEU A 435 6.53 -26.12 -1.40
CA LEU A 435 7.52 -25.47 -2.27
C LEU A 435 7.53 -26.07 -3.68
N GLU A 436 7.55 -27.39 -3.82
CA GLU A 436 7.56 -28.03 -5.14
C GLU A 436 6.26 -27.75 -5.92
N VAL A 437 5.11 -27.74 -5.25
CA VAL A 437 3.83 -27.33 -5.88
C VAL A 437 3.90 -25.87 -6.36
N MET A 438 4.45 -24.96 -5.54
CA MET A 438 4.68 -23.56 -5.96
C MET A 438 5.54 -23.48 -7.20
N ILE A 439 6.68 -24.17 -7.22
CA ILE A 439 7.62 -24.17 -8.34
C ILE A 439 6.94 -24.63 -9.64
N GLN A 440 6.19 -25.73 -9.58
CA GLN A 440 5.47 -26.26 -10.74
C GLN A 440 4.44 -25.25 -11.27
N ARG A 441 3.63 -24.66 -10.40
CA ARG A 441 2.59 -23.70 -10.78
C ARG A 441 3.20 -22.40 -11.36
N LEU A 442 4.23 -21.87 -10.72
CA LEU A 442 4.89 -20.65 -11.18
C LEU A 442 5.58 -20.86 -12.53
N LYS A 443 6.26 -22.01 -12.74
CA LYS A 443 6.84 -22.34 -14.05
C LYS A 443 5.78 -22.46 -15.14
N ALA A 444 4.67 -23.12 -14.84
CA ALA A 444 3.60 -23.32 -15.82
C ALA A 444 2.94 -22.00 -16.28
N GLU A 445 2.72 -21.07 -15.35
CA GLU A 445 1.99 -19.82 -15.64
C GLU A 445 2.91 -18.67 -16.05
N LEU A 446 4.09 -18.56 -15.40
CA LEU A 446 5.00 -17.45 -15.63
C LEU A 446 6.01 -17.73 -16.74
N GLY A 447 6.33 -19.00 -16.99
CA GLY A 447 7.28 -19.38 -18.04
C GLY A 447 8.64 -18.71 -17.84
N GLU A 448 9.02 -17.86 -18.80
CA GLU A 448 10.30 -17.14 -18.77
C GLU A 448 10.30 -15.91 -17.82
N ASP A 449 9.16 -15.48 -17.31
CA ASP A 449 9.05 -14.34 -16.39
C ASP A 449 9.44 -14.68 -14.95
N ILE A 450 9.81 -15.93 -14.64
CA ILE A 450 10.24 -16.40 -13.32
C ILE A 450 11.63 -17.03 -13.36
N ILE A 451 12.46 -16.62 -12.43
CA ILE A 451 13.75 -17.26 -12.12
C ILE A 451 13.56 -18.13 -10.88
N ILE A 452 13.88 -19.41 -10.95
CA ILE A 452 13.90 -20.32 -9.81
C ILE A 452 15.37 -20.59 -9.45
N ARG A 453 15.79 -20.22 -8.25
CA ARG A 453 17.16 -20.38 -7.78
C ARG A 453 17.25 -20.88 -6.34
#